data_ae275dc39013a47f8844718f53b2b9ef
#
_entry.id   ae275dc39013a47f8844718f53b2b9ef
#
_cell.length_a   1.000
_cell.length_b   1.000
_cell.length_c   1.000
_cell.angle_alpha   90.00
_cell.angle_beta   90.00
_cell.angle_gamma   90.00
#
_symmetry.space_group_name_H-M   'P 1'
#
loop_
_entity.id
_entity.type
_entity.pdbx_description
1 polymer ?
#
loop_
_entity_poly.entity_id
_entity_poly.type
_entity_poly.pdbx_seq_one_letter_code
_entity_poly.pdbx_strand_id
1 'polypeptide(L)'
;TRTTREHLGVLLATELPTIVAITKTDAVDAERVEEVEREVERLLRDVDKSPLRVSRHGVDAAVEEISDRVVPIVETSAITMDGLETLDELFDRLPKTSQDTGEFRMYVDRSYSVTGVGAVASGTIMAGEVEAGDELLIGPMPDGRFQEVEVRSIEMHYHRVDQAQAGRIVGIALKGIKESAIERGMVLLPRDADPDPVREFEAEVMVLNHPTRIGEGYEPVVHLETIG
;
A
#
# COMPACT_ATOMS: atom_id res chain seq x y z
N THR A 1 19.14 -0.01 13.20
CA THR A 1 19.88 0.90 12.32
C THR A 1 19.10 2.20 12.08
N ARG A 2 19.74 3.25 11.53
CA ARG A 2 19.06 4.49 11.15
C ARG A 2 17.92 4.23 10.15
N THR A 3 18.23 3.46 9.12
CA THR A 3 17.26 3.07 8.07
C THR A 3 16.05 2.33 8.65
N THR A 4 16.25 1.44 9.64
CA THR A 4 15.15 0.73 10.30
C THR A 4 14.19 1.70 11.00
N ARG A 5 14.71 2.75 11.64
CA ARG A 5 13.87 3.78 12.30
C ARG A 5 13.11 4.64 11.29
N GLU A 6 13.75 4.98 10.17
CA GLU A 6 13.11 5.75 9.08
C GLU A 6 11.95 4.94 8.47
N HIS A 7 12.19 3.65 8.16
CA HIS A 7 11.14 2.75 7.65
C HIS A 7 10.00 2.54 8.66
N LEU A 8 10.33 2.35 9.95
CA LEU A 8 9.31 2.24 10.99
C LEU A 8 8.47 3.52 11.09
N GLY A 9 9.10 4.69 10.99
CA GLY A 9 8.39 5.97 10.95
C GLY A 9 7.37 6.07 9.80
N VAL A 10 7.75 5.61 8.60
CA VAL A 10 6.83 5.55 7.44
C VAL A 10 5.68 4.58 7.70
N LEU A 11 5.97 3.37 8.18
CA LEU A 11 4.93 2.37 8.50
C LEU A 11 3.93 2.90 9.55
N LEU A 12 4.42 3.59 10.57
CA LEU A 12 3.56 4.17 11.60
C LEU A 12 2.65 5.27 11.05
N ALA A 13 3.15 6.05 10.09
CA ALA A 13 2.36 7.11 9.45
C ALA A 13 1.21 6.55 8.59
N THR A 14 1.27 5.29 8.18
CA THR A 14 0.19 4.65 7.40
C THR A 14 -0.96 4.13 8.28
N GLU A 15 -0.79 4.08 9.60
CA GLU A 15 -1.76 3.53 10.56
C GLU A 15 -2.21 2.09 10.25
N LEU A 16 -1.42 1.37 9.45
CA LEU A 16 -1.73 -0.01 9.07
C LEU A 16 -1.22 -1.01 10.12
N PRO A 17 -1.92 -2.12 10.33
CA PRO A 17 -1.42 -3.23 11.12
C PRO A 17 -0.07 -3.69 10.60
N THR A 18 0.91 -3.78 11.47
CA THR A 18 2.30 -4.11 11.13
C THR A 18 2.68 -5.46 11.72
N ILE A 19 3.36 -6.29 10.93
CA ILE A 19 3.98 -7.55 11.37
C ILE A 19 5.48 -7.43 11.15
N VAL A 20 6.28 -7.85 12.11
CA VAL A 20 7.75 -7.90 12.01
C VAL A 20 8.20 -9.33 11.81
N ALA A 21 8.92 -9.60 10.73
CA ALA A 21 9.60 -10.85 10.49
C ALA A 21 11.13 -10.67 10.72
N ILE A 22 11.70 -11.41 11.69
CA ILE A 22 13.14 -11.52 11.86
C ILE A 22 13.60 -12.68 10.99
N THR A 23 14.29 -12.36 9.89
CA THR A 23 14.63 -13.36 8.87
C THR A 23 16.06 -13.87 9.00
N LYS A 24 16.36 -15.03 8.36
CA LYS A 24 17.69 -15.64 8.31
C LYS A 24 18.23 -16.04 9.69
N THR A 25 17.35 -16.51 10.56
CA THR A 25 17.72 -16.93 11.92
C THR A 25 18.69 -18.11 11.95
N ASP A 26 18.75 -18.89 10.86
CA ASP A 26 19.72 -19.97 10.63
C ASP A 26 21.16 -19.50 10.37
N ALA A 27 21.34 -18.24 10.00
CA ALA A 27 22.67 -17.69 9.60
C ALA A 27 23.51 -17.20 10.78
N VAL A 28 22.94 -17.18 11.99
CA VAL A 28 23.58 -16.68 13.21
C VAL A 28 23.23 -17.59 14.40
N ASP A 29 23.93 -17.43 15.52
CA ASP A 29 23.59 -18.13 16.76
C ASP A 29 22.32 -17.56 17.43
N ALA A 30 21.75 -18.32 18.35
CA ALA A 30 20.55 -17.93 19.06
C ALA A 30 20.72 -16.65 19.88
N GLU A 31 21.91 -16.40 20.42
CA GLU A 31 22.19 -15.19 21.20
C GLU A 31 22.04 -13.93 20.34
N ARG A 32 22.50 -14.00 19.07
CA ARG A 32 22.37 -12.90 18.11
C ARG A 32 20.91 -12.66 17.70
N VAL A 33 20.12 -13.72 17.53
CA VAL A 33 18.69 -13.62 17.24
C VAL A 33 17.97 -12.89 18.37
N GLU A 34 18.20 -13.33 19.62
CA GLU A 34 17.64 -12.70 20.81
C GLU A 34 18.06 -11.23 20.98
N GLU A 35 19.30 -10.88 20.60
CA GLU A 35 19.79 -9.50 20.65
C GLU A 35 19.02 -8.62 19.66
N VAL A 36 18.84 -9.10 18.41
CA VAL A 36 18.07 -8.39 17.37
C VAL A 36 16.62 -8.22 17.81
N GLU A 37 16.01 -9.25 18.36
CA GLU A 37 14.64 -9.19 18.83
C GLU A 37 14.47 -8.17 19.95
N ARG A 38 15.36 -8.17 20.95
CA ARG A 38 15.33 -7.15 22.02
C ARG A 38 15.49 -5.72 21.48
N GLU A 39 16.32 -5.55 20.42
CA GLU A 39 16.46 -4.25 19.75
C GLU A 39 15.17 -3.84 19.06
N VAL A 40 14.51 -4.75 18.34
CA VAL A 40 13.21 -4.53 17.68
C VAL A 40 12.13 -4.19 18.70
N GLU A 41 12.01 -4.99 19.77
CA GLU A 41 11.03 -4.73 20.83
C GLU A 41 11.21 -3.35 21.46
N ARG A 42 12.46 -2.94 21.71
CA ARG A 42 12.74 -1.61 22.25
C ARG A 42 12.31 -0.52 21.26
N LEU A 43 12.63 -0.67 19.97
CA LEU A 43 12.23 0.30 18.94
C LEU A 43 10.71 0.43 18.84
N LEU A 44 9.98 -0.67 18.93
CA LEU A 44 8.51 -0.65 18.91
C LEU A 44 7.96 0.06 20.16
N ARG A 45 8.50 -0.22 21.35
CA ARG A 45 8.07 0.45 22.59
C ARG A 45 8.39 1.95 22.58
N ASP A 46 9.51 2.37 21.98
CA ASP A 46 9.90 3.78 21.84
C ASP A 46 8.88 4.59 21.03
N VAL A 47 8.03 3.91 20.22
CA VAL A 47 6.98 4.51 19.40
C VAL A 47 5.56 4.09 19.83
N ASP A 48 5.41 3.74 21.12
CA ASP A 48 4.14 3.33 21.77
C ASP A 48 3.45 2.10 21.16
N LYS A 49 4.23 1.20 20.52
CA LYS A 49 3.75 -0.09 20.03
C LYS A 49 4.05 -1.20 21.04
N SER A 50 3.20 -2.20 21.10
CA SER A 50 3.31 -3.37 21.98
C SER A 50 3.80 -4.56 21.18
N PRO A 51 5.08 -4.97 21.31
CA PRO A 51 5.60 -6.16 20.63
C PRO A 51 4.97 -7.44 21.20
N LEU A 52 4.58 -8.35 20.32
CA LEU A 52 4.02 -9.66 20.67
C LEU A 52 4.80 -10.75 19.94
N ARG A 53 5.54 -11.59 20.67
CA ARG A 53 6.18 -12.78 20.09
C ARG A 53 5.14 -13.80 19.69
N VAL A 54 5.20 -14.27 18.45
CA VAL A 54 4.27 -15.25 17.93
C VAL A 54 4.98 -16.54 17.61
N SER A 55 4.57 -17.61 18.28
CA SER A 55 4.91 -18.99 17.92
C SER A 55 3.73 -19.65 17.21
N ARG A 56 3.97 -20.81 16.57
CA ARG A 56 2.93 -21.57 15.87
C ARG A 56 1.64 -21.79 16.68
N HIS A 57 1.74 -21.97 17.99
CA HIS A 57 0.56 -22.19 18.85
C HIS A 57 -0.09 -20.89 19.36
N GLY A 58 0.48 -19.73 19.03
CA GLY A 58 0.01 -18.42 19.46
C GLY A 58 -0.64 -17.58 18.36
N VAL A 59 -0.83 -18.13 17.16
CA VAL A 59 -1.33 -17.38 15.99
C VAL A 59 -2.74 -16.85 16.23
N ASP A 60 -3.66 -17.66 16.80
CA ASP A 60 -5.03 -17.23 17.08
C ASP A 60 -5.06 -16.01 17.98
N ALA A 61 -4.35 -16.07 19.10
CA ALA A 61 -4.26 -14.96 20.04
C ALA A 61 -3.60 -13.71 19.38
N ALA A 62 -2.57 -13.93 18.56
CA ALA A 62 -1.92 -12.84 17.86
C ALA A 62 -2.84 -12.14 16.86
N VAL A 63 -3.67 -12.90 16.13
CA VAL A 63 -4.64 -12.32 15.17
C VAL A 63 -5.75 -11.55 15.88
N GLU A 64 -6.22 -12.03 17.03
CA GLU A 64 -7.22 -11.32 17.84
C GLU A 64 -6.68 -10.01 18.43
N GLU A 65 -5.38 -9.99 18.77
CA GLU A 65 -4.74 -8.81 19.36
C GLU A 65 -4.10 -7.86 18.33
N ILE A 66 -3.95 -8.30 17.06
CA ILE A 66 -3.32 -7.47 16.04
C ILE A 66 -4.12 -6.19 15.82
N SER A 67 -3.43 -5.09 15.91
CA SER A 67 -4.03 -3.75 15.80
C SER A 67 -2.94 -2.76 15.36
N ASP A 68 -3.31 -1.52 15.24
CA ASP A 68 -2.35 -0.43 15.08
C ASP A 68 -1.35 -0.35 16.25
N ARG A 69 -1.69 -0.88 17.43
CA ARG A 69 -0.86 -0.83 18.63
C ARG A 69 -0.06 -2.12 18.86
N VAL A 70 -0.64 -3.29 18.67
CA VAL A 70 0.03 -4.59 18.88
C VAL A 70 0.72 -5.04 17.61
N VAL A 71 2.03 -5.31 17.71
CA VAL A 71 2.87 -5.71 16.58
C VAL A 71 3.41 -7.11 16.80
N PRO A 72 2.89 -8.11 16.05
CA PRO A 72 3.43 -9.47 16.05
C PRO A 72 4.87 -9.51 15.56
N ILE A 73 5.71 -10.30 16.23
CA ILE A 73 7.09 -10.60 15.83
C ILE A 73 7.19 -12.09 15.58
N VAL A 74 7.66 -12.48 14.39
CA VAL A 74 7.89 -13.88 14.00
C VAL A 74 9.34 -14.05 13.59
N GLU A 75 10.03 -15.02 14.16
CA GLU A 75 11.35 -15.45 13.72
C GLU A 75 11.22 -16.43 12.55
N THR A 76 12.01 -16.24 11.48
CA THR A 76 11.87 -17.06 10.27
C THR A 76 13.23 -17.42 9.64
N SER A 77 13.28 -18.58 9.00
CA SER A 77 14.37 -18.98 8.12
C SER A 77 13.82 -19.65 6.86
N ALA A 78 14.18 -19.14 5.70
CA ALA A 78 13.84 -19.74 4.41
C ALA A 78 14.70 -21.00 4.10
N ILE A 79 15.77 -21.24 4.84
CA ILE A 79 16.66 -22.40 4.67
C ILE A 79 16.13 -23.58 5.48
N THR A 80 15.82 -23.36 6.76
CA THR A 80 15.29 -24.42 7.66
C THR A 80 13.77 -24.51 7.60
N MET A 81 13.09 -23.56 6.98
CA MET A 81 11.64 -23.38 6.93
C MET A 81 11.02 -23.06 8.29
N ASP A 82 11.82 -22.81 9.34
CA ASP A 82 11.33 -22.42 10.65
C ASP A 82 10.56 -21.09 10.59
N GLY A 83 9.42 -21.05 11.29
CA GLY A 83 8.58 -19.86 11.43
C GLY A 83 7.79 -19.45 10.17
N LEU A 84 8.06 -20.02 8.98
CA LEU A 84 7.32 -19.67 7.76
C LEU A 84 5.87 -20.11 7.83
N GLU A 85 5.60 -21.31 8.35
CA GLU A 85 4.22 -21.79 8.54
C GLU A 85 3.43 -20.89 9.50
N THR A 86 4.09 -20.37 10.55
CA THR A 86 3.49 -19.39 11.46
C THR A 86 3.15 -18.08 10.76
N LEU A 87 4.05 -17.62 9.90
CA LEU A 87 3.85 -16.39 9.14
C LEU A 87 2.73 -16.52 8.11
N ASP A 88 2.70 -17.66 7.37
CA ASP A 88 1.63 -17.97 6.42
C ASP A 88 0.27 -18.05 7.13
N GLU A 89 0.21 -18.72 8.27
CA GLU A 89 -1.01 -18.83 9.07
C GLU A 89 -1.49 -17.48 9.61
N LEU A 90 -0.56 -16.58 9.99
CA LEU A 90 -0.89 -15.20 10.33
C LEU A 90 -1.52 -14.46 9.15
N PHE A 91 -0.92 -14.56 7.95
CA PHE A 91 -1.46 -13.90 6.76
C PHE A 91 -2.84 -14.42 6.37
N ASP A 92 -3.04 -15.73 6.41
CA ASP A 92 -4.33 -16.34 6.06
C ASP A 92 -5.47 -15.93 6.99
N ARG A 93 -5.14 -15.59 8.24
CA ARG A 93 -6.12 -15.21 9.27
C ARG A 93 -6.27 -13.73 9.51
N LEU A 94 -5.45 -12.88 8.82
CA LEU A 94 -5.62 -11.43 8.92
C LEU A 94 -7.06 -11.04 8.58
N PRO A 95 -7.67 -10.13 9.36
CA PRO A 95 -8.99 -9.65 9.05
C PRO A 95 -8.98 -8.98 7.67
N LYS A 96 -9.96 -9.31 6.85
CA LYS A 96 -10.14 -8.60 5.58
C LYS A 96 -10.45 -7.15 5.90
N THR A 97 -9.67 -6.26 5.33
CA THR A 97 -9.96 -4.82 5.39
C THR A 97 -11.36 -4.58 4.87
N SER A 98 -12.15 -3.74 5.56
CA SER A 98 -13.46 -3.33 5.08
C SER A 98 -13.26 -2.66 3.72
N GLN A 99 -14.01 -3.14 2.71
CA GLN A 99 -13.99 -2.51 1.40
C GLN A 99 -14.67 -1.15 1.51
N ASP A 100 -14.01 -0.11 1.01
CA ASP A 100 -14.65 1.18 0.87
C ASP A 100 -15.70 1.08 -0.23
N THR A 101 -16.99 1.14 0.16
CA THR A 101 -18.15 1.08 -0.75
C THR A 101 -18.53 2.46 -1.30
N GLY A 102 -17.68 3.47 -1.13
CA GLY A 102 -17.85 4.80 -1.70
C GLY A 102 -17.85 4.80 -3.23
N GLU A 103 -17.86 5.99 -3.81
CA GLU A 103 -17.74 6.16 -5.26
C GLU A 103 -16.40 5.60 -5.76
N PHE A 104 -16.41 5.02 -6.97
CA PHE A 104 -15.24 4.41 -7.57
C PHE A 104 -14.05 5.38 -7.61
N ARG A 105 -12.91 4.91 -7.14
CA ARG A 105 -11.64 5.63 -7.22
C ARG A 105 -10.47 4.67 -7.33
N MET A 106 -9.65 4.85 -8.36
CA MET A 106 -8.44 4.07 -8.58
C MET A 106 -7.28 5.00 -8.93
N TYR A 107 -6.17 4.90 -8.21
CA TYR A 107 -4.93 5.60 -8.58
C TYR A 107 -4.09 4.77 -9.54
N VAL A 108 -3.59 5.44 -10.58
CA VAL A 108 -2.72 4.83 -11.59
C VAL A 108 -1.30 4.72 -11.05
N ASP A 109 -0.78 3.51 -11.00
CA ASP A 109 0.63 3.23 -10.67
C ASP A 109 1.49 3.09 -11.93
N ARG A 110 0.95 2.43 -12.97
CA ARG A 110 1.64 2.21 -14.24
C ARG A 110 0.67 2.21 -15.41
N SER A 111 1.22 2.51 -16.60
CA SER A 111 0.52 2.35 -17.87
C SER A 111 1.26 1.38 -18.78
N TYR A 112 0.52 0.72 -19.66
CA TYR A 112 1.06 -0.21 -20.65
C TYR A 112 0.34 -0.06 -21.98
N SER A 113 1.08 -0.24 -23.09
CA SER A 113 0.50 -0.44 -24.41
C SER A 113 0.50 -1.93 -24.71
N VAL A 114 -0.69 -2.54 -24.79
CA VAL A 114 -0.84 -3.98 -25.04
C VAL A 114 -1.41 -4.21 -26.42
N THR A 115 -0.67 -4.98 -27.26
CA THR A 115 -1.08 -5.30 -28.65
C THR A 115 -2.45 -5.96 -28.67
N GLY A 116 -3.37 -5.40 -29.47
CA GLY A 116 -4.75 -5.89 -29.59
C GLY A 116 -5.70 -5.46 -28.47
N VAL A 117 -5.17 -4.91 -27.36
CA VAL A 117 -5.94 -4.41 -26.23
C VAL A 117 -5.97 -2.89 -26.22
N GLY A 118 -4.83 -2.24 -26.37
CA GLY A 118 -4.69 -0.79 -26.36
C GLY A 118 -4.00 -0.29 -25.09
N ALA A 119 -4.41 0.89 -24.62
CA ALA A 119 -3.89 1.48 -23.41
C ALA A 119 -4.46 0.78 -22.16
N VAL A 120 -3.59 0.40 -21.24
CA VAL A 120 -3.94 -0.23 -19.96
C VAL A 120 -3.39 0.62 -18.82
N ALA A 121 -4.25 1.03 -17.91
CA ALA A 121 -3.89 1.65 -16.63
C ALA A 121 -3.90 0.57 -15.54
N SER A 122 -2.81 0.43 -14.81
CA SER A 122 -2.71 -0.49 -13.67
C SER A 122 -2.61 0.28 -12.37
N GLY A 123 -3.30 -0.21 -11.33
CA GLY A 123 -3.31 0.43 -10.02
C GLY A 123 -4.18 -0.29 -9.02
N THR A 124 -4.39 0.35 -7.87
CA THR A 124 -5.24 -0.15 -6.79
C THR A 124 -6.56 0.58 -6.78
N ILE A 125 -7.67 -0.17 -6.75
CA ILE A 125 -9.00 0.40 -6.49
C ILE A 125 -9.07 0.74 -5.00
N MET A 126 -9.22 2.02 -4.70
CA MET A 126 -9.27 2.52 -3.33
C MET A 126 -10.69 2.53 -2.77
N ALA A 127 -11.69 2.77 -3.62
CA ALA A 127 -13.10 2.81 -3.23
C ALA A 127 -14.00 2.33 -4.37
N GLY A 128 -15.18 1.86 -4.03
CA GLY A 128 -16.24 1.47 -4.98
C GLY A 128 -15.91 0.24 -5.80
N GLU A 129 -16.54 0.16 -6.95
CA GLU A 129 -16.40 -0.93 -7.91
C GLU A 129 -16.41 -0.42 -9.35
N VAL A 130 -15.91 -1.23 -10.28
CA VAL A 130 -15.86 -0.92 -11.71
C VAL A 130 -16.19 -2.16 -12.53
N GLU A 131 -16.95 -1.97 -13.61
CA GLU A 131 -17.33 -3.02 -14.55
C GLU A 131 -16.83 -2.71 -15.97
N ALA A 132 -16.72 -3.77 -16.79
CA ALA A 132 -16.41 -3.59 -18.20
C ALA A 132 -17.58 -2.88 -18.91
N GLY A 133 -17.29 -1.80 -19.62
CA GLY A 133 -18.28 -0.94 -20.28
C GLY A 133 -18.55 0.37 -19.53
N ASP A 134 -18.06 0.52 -18.31
CA ASP A 134 -18.22 1.76 -17.55
C ASP A 134 -17.54 2.94 -18.25
N GLU A 135 -18.17 4.10 -18.16
CA GLU A 135 -17.62 5.38 -18.58
C GLU A 135 -17.02 6.09 -17.36
N LEU A 136 -15.73 6.43 -17.45
CA LEU A 136 -14.95 7.01 -16.37
C LEU A 136 -14.28 8.31 -16.82
N LEU A 137 -13.81 9.07 -15.84
CA LEU A 137 -12.86 10.17 -16.02
C LEU A 137 -11.45 9.69 -15.63
N ILE A 138 -10.44 10.07 -16.42
CA ILE A 138 -9.03 9.90 -16.05
C ILE A 138 -8.31 11.23 -16.06
N GLY A 139 -7.49 11.50 -15.06
CA GLY A 139 -6.71 12.72 -14.93
C GLY A 139 -6.05 12.88 -13.55
N PRO A 140 -5.56 14.09 -13.22
CA PRO A 140 -5.59 15.28 -14.08
C PRO A 140 -4.59 15.17 -15.25
N MET A 141 -4.97 15.68 -16.42
CA MET A 141 -4.08 15.90 -17.54
C MET A 141 -3.12 17.08 -17.22
N PRO A 142 -2.06 17.30 -18.00
CA PRO A 142 -1.13 18.42 -17.75
C PRO A 142 -1.78 19.81 -17.69
N ASP A 143 -2.93 19.96 -18.31
CA ASP A 143 -3.74 21.20 -18.27
C ASP A 143 -4.77 21.23 -17.14
N GLY A 144 -4.76 20.24 -16.25
CA GLY A 144 -5.68 20.10 -15.11
C GLY A 144 -7.05 19.50 -15.46
N ARG A 145 -7.34 19.23 -16.73
CA ARG A 145 -8.63 18.63 -17.11
C ARG A 145 -8.64 17.12 -16.91
N PHE A 146 -9.84 16.56 -16.90
CA PHE A 146 -10.09 15.12 -16.93
C PHE A 146 -10.64 14.71 -18.29
N GLN A 147 -10.23 13.54 -18.77
CA GLN A 147 -10.66 12.99 -20.04
C GLN A 147 -11.64 11.85 -19.83
N GLU A 148 -12.74 11.83 -20.59
CA GLU A 148 -13.66 10.69 -20.61
C GLU A 148 -13.01 9.49 -21.28
N VAL A 149 -13.17 8.31 -20.67
CA VAL A 149 -12.68 7.02 -21.14
C VAL A 149 -13.73 5.93 -20.90
N GLU A 150 -13.67 4.85 -21.67
CA GLU A 150 -14.53 3.66 -21.49
C GLU A 150 -13.68 2.48 -21.05
N VAL A 151 -14.14 1.73 -20.05
CA VAL A 151 -13.54 0.47 -19.60
C VAL A 151 -13.80 -0.62 -20.62
N ARG A 152 -12.75 -1.05 -21.33
CA ARG A 152 -12.83 -2.12 -22.33
C ARG A 152 -12.79 -3.51 -21.72
N SER A 153 -11.92 -3.71 -20.74
CA SER A 153 -11.75 -4.97 -20.00
C SER A 153 -10.96 -4.72 -18.72
N ILE A 154 -11.13 -5.62 -17.78
CA ILE A 154 -10.43 -5.61 -16.50
C ILE A 154 -9.67 -6.92 -16.35
N GLU A 155 -8.42 -6.85 -15.90
CA GLU A 155 -7.59 -8.01 -15.57
C GLU A 155 -7.11 -7.94 -14.13
N MET A 156 -7.16 -9.06 -13.44
CA MET A 156 -6.66 -9.24 -12.07
C MET A 156 -5.83 -10.53 -12.02
N HIS A 157 -4.57 -10.46 -11.60
CA HIS A 157 -3.66 -11.61 -11.56
C HIS A 157 -3.59 -12.39 -12.89
N TYR A 158 -3.51 -11.68 -14.03
CA TYR A 158 -3.51 -12.25 -15.40
C TYR A 158 -4.81 -12.95 -15.82
N HIS A 159 -5.89 -12.80 -15.06
CA HIS A 159 -7.22 -13.31 -15.39
C HIS A 159 -8.15 -12.16 -15.71
N ARG A 160 -8.88 -12.29 -16.82
CA ARG A 160 -9.93 -11.35 -17.16
C ARG A 160 -11.10 -11.54 -16.20
N VAL A 161 -11.62 -10.42 -15.70
CA VAL A 161 -12.80 -10.35 -14.82
C VAL A 161 -13.80 -9.36 -15.40
N ASP A 162 -15.08 -9.55 -15.09
CA ASP A 162 -16.13 -8.64 -15.57
C ASP A 162 -16.22 -7.40 -14.69
N GLN A 163 -15.93 -7.55 -13.39
CA GLN A 163 -15.95 -6.47 -12.41
C GLN A 163 -14.81 -6.59 -11.38
N ALA A 164 -14.47 -5.48 -10.77
CA ALA A 164 -13.50 -5.43 -9.65
C ALA A 164 -13.90 -4.34 -8.65
N GLN A 165 -13.54 -4.55 -7.38
CA GLN A 165 -13.95 -3.69 -6.27
C GLN A 165 -12.76 -3.22 -5.45
N ALA A 166 -13.00 -2.28 -4.53
CA ALA A 166 -12.00 -1.72 -3.63
C ALA A 166 -11.10 -2.78 -2.97
N GLY A 167 -9.82 -2.43 -2.77
CA GLY A 167 -8.79 -3.31 -2.24
C GLY A 167 -8.14 -4.24 -3.27
N ARG A 168 -8.51 -4.15 -4.56
CA ARG A 168 -7.93 -4.97 -5.63
C ARG A 168 -6.93 -4.19 -6.47
N ILE A 169 -5.83 -4.87 -6.82
CA ILE A 169 -4.87 -4.39 -7.82
C ILE A 169 -5.32 -4.93 -9.17
N VAL A 170 -5.54 -4.05 -10.12
CA VAL A 170 -6.08 -4.38 -11.44
C VAL A 170 -5.33 -3.70 -12.57
N GLY A 171 -5.46 -4.26 -13.78
CA GLY A 171 -5.16 -3.60 -15.03
C GLY A 171 -6.46 -3.32 -15.77
N ILE A 172 -6.76 -2.05 -16.04
CA ILE A 172 -7.96 -1.63 -16.77
C ILE A 172 -7.56 -1.18 -18.16
N ALA A 173 -8.03 -1.90 -19.17
CA ALA A 173 -7.89 -1.50 -20.58
C ALA A 173 -8.90 -0.40 -20.89
N LEU A 174 -8.41 0.73 -21.41
CA LEU A 174 -9.19 1.92 -21.67
C LEU A 174 -9.34 2.20 -23.16
N LYS A 175 -10.54 2.63 -23.58
CA LYS A 175 -10.81 3.26 -24.87
C LYS A 175 -10.86 4.78 -24.68
N GLY A 176 -10.53 5.51 -25.73
CA GLY A 176 -10.62 6.97 -25.73
C GLY A 176 -9.33 7.69 -25.33
N ILE A 177 -8.31 6.97 -24.89
CA ILE A 177 -7.03 7.53 -24.48
C ILE A 177 -5.85 6.72 -25.06
N LYS A 178 -4.71 7.38 -25.31
CA LYS A 178 -3.45 6.71 -25.67
C LYS A 178 -2.65 6.43 -24.39
N GLU A 179 -1.93 5.31 -24.39
CA GLU A 179 -1.07 4.95 -23.26
C GLU A 179 -0.08 6.08 -22.89
N SER A 180 0.51 6.75 -23.91
CA SER A 180 1.46 7.85 -23.70
C SER A 180 0.87 9.10 -23.00
N ALA A 181 -0.44 9.17 -22.82
CA ALA A 181 -1.13 10.23 -22.09
C ALA A 181 -1.53 9.79 -20.67
N ILE A 182 -1.27 8.54 -20.30
CA ILE A 182 -1.54 8.01 -18.96
C ILE A 182 -0.25 8.09 -18.15
N GLU A 183 -0.28 8.86 -17.07
CA GLU A 183 0.86 9.04 -16.19
C GLU A 183 0.58 8.45 -14.81
N ARG A 184 1.64 8.03 -14.15
CA ARG A 184 1.58 7.62 -12.74
C ARG A 184 1.05 8.77 -11.89
N GLY A 185 0.16 8.47 -10.95
CA GLY A 185 -0.48 9.46 -10.08
C GLY A 185 -1.80 10.00 -10.61
N MET A 186 -2.15 9.74 -11.88
CA MET A 186 -3.50 10.00 -12.35
C MET A 186 -4.52 9.17 -11.58
N VAL A 187 -5.76 9.65 -11.52
CA VAL A 187 -6.87 8.96 -10.88
C VAL A 187 -7.96 8.65 -11.91
N LEU A 188 -8.55 7.46 -11.79
CA LEU A 188 -9.79 7.10 -12.45
C LEU A 188 -10.96 7.32 -11.48
N LEU A 189 -11.98 8.04 -11.96
CA LEU A 189 -13.17 8.44 -11.21
C LEU A 189 -14.44 8.11 -12.00
N PRO A 190 -15.64 8.07 -11.38
CA PRO A 190 -16.90 7.99 -12.11
C PRO A 190 -17.05 9.14 -13.10
N ARG A 191 -17.78 8.91 -14.17
CA ARG A 191 -18.01 9.92 -15.21
C ARG A 191 -18.67 11.21 -14.70
N ASP A 192 -19.54 11.08 -13.73
CA ASP A 192 -20.30 12.18 -13.11
C ASP A 192 -19.57 12.85 -11.95
N ALA A 193 -18.34 12.44 -11.65
CA ALA A 193 -17.50 13.11 -10.68
C ALA A 193 -17.15 14.53 -11.15
N ASP A 194 -17.05 15.45 -10.18
CA ASP A 194 -16.64 16.85 -10.40
C ASP A 194 -15.29 17.11 -9.70
N PRO A 195 -14.18 16.58 -10.23
CA PRO A 195 -12.88 16.72 -9.60
C PRO A 195 -12.33 18.15 -9.75
N ASP A 196 -11.81 18.70 -8.64
CA ASP A 196 -11.14 20.01 -8.60
C ASP A 196 -9.64 19.81 -8.32
N PRO A 197 -8.79 19.67 -9.35
CA PRO A 197 -7.36 19.49 -9.18
C PRO A 197 -6.69 20.80 -8.74
N VAL A 198 -5.94 20.71 -7.65
CA VAL A 198 -5.22 21.84 -7.07
C VAL A 198 -3.71 21.69 -7.26
N ARG A 199 -2.99 22.81 -7.38
CA ARG A 199 -1.52 22.84 -7.41
C ARG A 199 -0.90 23.35 -6.11
N GLU A 200 -1.71 23.98 -5.29
CA GLU A 200 -1.32 24.54 -4.01
C GLU A 200 -2.32 24.08 -2.95
N PHE A 201 -1.86 23.67 -1.82
CA PHE A 201 -2.69 23.24 -0.70
C PHE A 201 -2.00 23.55 0.63
N GLU A 202 -2.79 23.67 1.67
CA GLU A 202 -2.31 23.75 3.04
C GLU A 202 -2.36 22.35 3.70
N ALA A 203 -1.33 22.01 4.46
CA ALA A 203 -1.27 20.74 5.16
C ALA A 203 -0.78 20.93 6.60
N GLU A 204 -1.33 20.14 7.50
CA GLU A 204 -0.79 19.96 8.83
C GLU A 204 0.33 18.91 8.80
N VAL A 205 1.52 19.27 9.29
CA VAL A 205 2.70 18.42 9.21
C VAL A 205 3.17 18.02 10.60
N MET A 206 3.20 16.71 10.87
CA MET A 206 3.83 16.15 12.06
C MET A 206 5.27 15.75 11.76
N VAL A 207 6.24 16.38 12.41
CA VAL A 207 7.65 16.07 12.24
C VAL A 207 8.07 14.97 13.22
N LEU A 208 8.25 13.75 12.72
CA LEU A 208 8.70 12.61 13.54
C LEU A 208 10.21 12.68 13.83
N ASN A 209 11.01 13.00 12.81
CA ASN A 209 12.45 13.19 12.95
C ASN A 209 12.99 13.99 11.74
N HIS A 210 13.82 14.96 12.01
CA HIS A 210 14.50 15.72 10.95
C HIS A 210 15.93 16.09 11.37
N PRO A 211 16.94 15.90 10.51
CA PRO A 211 18.35 16.15 10.85
C PRO A 211 18.69 17.64 10.99
N THR A 212 17.87 18.52 10.42
CA THR A 212 18.07 19.96 10.41
C THR A 212 16.77 20.69 10.80
N ARG A 213 16.82 22.00 10.86
CA ARG A 213 15.65 22.82 11.14
C ARG A 213 14.83 23.01 9.86
N ILE A 214 13.52 22.74 9.94
CA ILE A 214 12.54 23.09 8.92
C ILE A 214 12.16 24.54 9.10
N GLY A 215 12.17 25.32 8.04
CA GLY A 215 11.83 26.73 8.04
C GLY A 215 11.29 27.19 6.70
N GLU A 216 11.04 28.49 6.59
CA GLU A 216 10.57 29.10 5.35
C GLU A 216 11.51 28.79 4.17
N GLY A 217 10.94 28.40 3.02
CA GLY A 217 11.69 27.98 1.84
C GLY A 217 12.20 26.53 1.88
N TYR A 218 11.78 25.71 2.84
CA TYR A 218 12.10 24.29 2.84
C TYR A 218 11.29 23.55 1.77
N GLU A 219 11.96 22.80 0.90
CA GLU A 219 11.37 22.05 -0.20
C GLU A 219 11.47 20.54 0.09
N PRO A 220 10.44 19.93 0.73
CA PRO A 220 10.41 18.50 0.95
C PRO A 220 9.97 17.72 -0.30
N VAL A 221 10.33 16.44 -0.35
CA VAL A 221 9.64 15.50 -1.24
C VAL A 221 8.36 15.07 -0.55
N VAL A 222 7.24 15.23 -1.23
CA VAL A 222 5.92 14.80 -0.73
C VAL A 222 5.52 13.56 -1.51
N HIS A 223 5.25 12.47 -0.79
CA HIS A 223 4.66 11.27 -1.37
C HIS A 223 3.16 11.30 -1.14
N LEU A 224 2.40 11.22 -2.23
CA LEU A 224 0.95 11.22 -2.20
C LEU A 224 0.46 10.06 -3.07
N GLU A 225 -0.16 9.07 -2.46
CA GLU A 225 -0.63 7.85 -3.11
C GLU A 225 0.48 7.20 -3.96
N THR A 226 0.35 7.20 -5.29
CA THR A 226 1.31 6.56 -6.20
C THR A 226 2.43 7.49 -6.70
N ILE A 227 2.42 8.78 -6.33
CA ILE A 227 3.42 9.77 -6.75
C ILE A 227 4.30 10.26 -5.59
N GLY A 228 5.50 10.76 -5.93
CA GLY A 228 6.45 11.35 -4.98
C GLY A 228 7.49 12.17 -5.70
#